data_ad74e499f216a9cbd6fc074c3a1c93d4
#
_entry.id   ad74e499f216a9cbd6fc074c3a1c93d4
#
_cell.length_a   1.000
_cell.length_b   1.000
_cell.length_c   1.000
_cell.angle_alpha   90.00
_cell.angle_beta   90.00
_cell.angle_gamma   90.00
#
_symmetry.space_group_name_H-M   'P 1'
#
loop_
_entity.id
_entity.type
_entity.pdbx_description
1 polymer ?
#
loop_
_entity_poly.entity_id
_entity_poly.type
_entity_poly.pdbx_seq_one_letter_code
_entity_poly.pdbx_strand_id
1 'polypeptide(L)'
;AQRLEDLIGQPTDWAALPDDEIPAEDIAPDDDATIFYTSGTTGNPKGALGTHRNLVTNIFSSGYNACVAALRRGEAPPEPAHKTTLTVIPLFHVTACSAGLMGMVAAGNTAIFMRRWDPVKAFEIIEREKVNATGGVPTIAWQLIEHPDRDKYDLSSLEAIAYGGAPSAPELVRKIREVFGALPGNGWGMTETMATVTGHSSEDYLNRPTSCGPPVAVADLKIMSEDGTSEMPVGEVGELWARGPMVVKGYWNKPEATAETFIDGWVRTGDLAKLDDEGYCYIVDRAKDMIIRGGENIYSSEVENVLYDHPAVTDAALVGVPHRTLGEEPAAVVHLAPGAQASEAELQAWVAERLAKFKVPVRILFSEETLPRNANGKILKKDLKAMFDNPVEAG
;
A
#
# COMPACT_ATOMS: atom_id res chain seq x y z
N ALA A 1 -9.55 -25.99 -17.09
CA ALA A 1 -8.32 -25.93 -16.26
C ALA A 1 -8.27 -27.22 -15.43
N GLN A 2 -7.13 -27.84 -15.34
CA GLN A 2 -6.89 -29.01 -14.50
C GLN A 2 -6.69 -28.51 -13.06
N ARG A 3 -7.29 -29.19 -12.08
CA ARG A 3 -7.12 -28.82 -10.67
C ARG A 3 -5.76 -29.33 -10.18
N LEU A 4 -5.13 -28.62 -9.28
CA LEU A 4 -3.84 -29.03 -8.70
C LEU A 4 -3.98 -30.35 -7.95
N GLU A 5 -5.07 -30.52 -7.20
CA GLU A 5 -5.37 -31.74 -6.46
C GLU A 5 -5.55 -32.99 -7.35
N ASP A 6 -5.89 -32.79 -8.63
CA ASP A 6 -5.95 -33.89 -9.60
C ASP A 6 -4.55 -34.38 -10.04
N LEU A 7 -3.52 -33.55 -9.81
CA LEU A 7 -2.13 -33.85 -10.15
C LEU A 7 -1.33 -34.37 -8.95
N ILE A 8 -1.51 -33.75 -7.78
CA ILE A 8 -0.66 -34.00 -6.59
C ILE A 8 -1.42 -34.63 -5.42
N GLY A 9 -2.70 -35.01 -5.58
CA GLY A 9 -3.54 -35.55 -4.52
C GLY A 9 -4.06 -34.48 -3.54
N GLN A 10 -4.78 -34.93 -2.54
CA GLN A 10 -5.28 -34.07 -1.47
C GLN A 10 -4.17 -33.76 -0.46
N PRO A 11 -4.23 -32.63 0.31
CA PRO A 11 -3.24 -32.30 1.33
C PRO A 11 -2.95 -33.42 2.34
N THR A 12 -3.94 -34.27 2.61
CA THR A 12 -3.79 -35.46 3.46
C THR A 12 -2.85 -36.51 2.88
N ASP A 13 -2.68 -36.51 1.56
CA ASP A 13 -1.90 -37.50 0.84
C ASP A 13 -0.45 -37.05 0.62
N TRP A 14 -0.15 -35.76 0.86
CA TRP A 14 1.16 -35.17 0.56
C TRP A 14 2.30 -35.74 1.42
N ALA A 15 2.00 -36.25 2.62
CA ALA A 15 2.99 -36.94 3.46
C ALA A 15 3.50 -38.25 2.84
N ALA A 16 2.75 -38.81 1.85
CA ALA A 16 3.10 -40.03 1.13
C ALA A 16 3.68 -39.75 -0.26
N LEU A 17 3.85 -38.48 -0.65
CA LEU A 17 4.53 -38.13 -1.90
C LEU A 17 5.98 -38.64 -1.87
N PRO A 18 6.53 -39.10 -3.00
CA PRO A 18 7.92 -39.53 -3.07
C PRO A 18 8.85 -38.36 -2.71
N ASP A 19 9.90 -38.67 -1.97
CA ASP A 19 10.97 -37.73 -1.64
C ASP A 19 11.98 -37.68 -2.80
N ASP A 20 11.48 -37.30 -3.97
CA ASP A 20 12.27 -37.18 -5.19
C ASP A 20 13.07 -35.86 -5.16
N GLU A 21 14.28 -35.88 -5.64
CA GLU A 21 15.07 -34.68 -5.82
C GLU A 21 14.38 -33.74 -6.81
N ILE A 22 14.33 -32.44 -6.45
CA ILE A 22 13.86 -31.41 -7.38
C ILE A 22 14.80 -31.42 -8.59
N PRO A 23 14.30 -31.49 -9.84
CA PRO A 23 15.14 -31.47 -11.02
C PRO A 23 16.10 -30.28 -10.99
N ALA A 24 17.37 -30.55 -11.23
CA ALA A 24 18.37 -29.49 -11.34
C ALA A 24 18.14 -28.75 -12.66
N GLU A 25 17.73 -27.49 -12.54
CA GLU A 25 17.58 -26.56 -13.66
C GLU A 25 18.58 -25.44 -13.54
N ASP A 26 19.18 -25.04 -14.64
CA ASP A 26 20.10 -23.90 -14.71
C ASP A 26 19.28 -22.62 -14.86
N ILE A 27 18.94 -22.01 -13.71
CA ILE A 27 18.10 -20.81 -13.62
C ILE A 27 19.00 -19.57 -13.57
N ALA A 28 18.93 -18.73 -14.61
CA ALA A 28 19.62 -17.46 -14.64
C ALA A 28 18.82 -16.36 -13.91
N PRO A 29 19.48 -15.35 -13.33
CA PRO A 29 18.79 -14.25 -12.66
C PRO A 29 17.76 -13.52 -13.51
N ASP A 30 17.96 -13.45 -14.82
CA ASP A 30 17.09 -12.73 -15.75
C ASP A 30 16.04 -13.63 -16.43
N ASP A 31 15.94 -14.89 -16.01
CA ASP A 31 14.86 -15.77 -16.46
C ASP A 31 13.52 -15.32 -15.91
N ASP A 32 12.46 -15.56 -16.68
CA ASP A 32 11.10 -15.23 -16.31
C ASP A 32 10.65 -16.08 -15.12
N ALA A 33 10.17 -15.46 -14.07
CA ALA A 33 9.78 -16.13 -12.84
C ALA A 33 8.28 -15.97 -12.50
N THR A 34 7.69 -14.82 -12.81
CA THR A 34 6.33 -14.50 -12.39
C THR A 34 5.59 -13.61 -13.40
N ILE A 35 4.28 -13.75 -13.42
CA ILE A 35 3.38 -12.78 -14.06
C ILE A 35 2.35 -12.35 -13.03
N PHE A 36 2.52 -11.15 -12.45
CA PHE A 36 1.55 -10.56 -11.55
C PHE A 36 0.62 -9.62 -12.30
N TYR A 37 -0.69 -9.85 -12.20
CA TYR A 37 -1.66 -8.98 -12.84
C TYR A 37 -1.94 -7.74 -12.00
N THR A 38 -1.86 -6.57 -12.64
CA THR A 38 -2.23 -5.30 -12.01
C THR A 38 -3.74 -5.22 -11.89
N SER A 39 -4.22 -4.58 -10.83
CA SER A 39 -5.66 -4.39 -10.60
C SER A 39 -6.32 -3.33 -11.50
N GLY A 40 -5.58 -2.81 -12.47
CA GLY A 40 -5.97 -1.83 -13.50
C GLY A 40 -7.19 -0.97 -13.16
N THR A 41 -6.98 0.18 -12.55
CA THR A 41 -8.11 1.08 -12.22
C THR A 41 -8.65 1.83 -13.44
N THR A 42 -7.97 1.72 -14.60
CA THR A 42 -8.28 2.47 -15.82
C THR A 42 -8.48 1.60 -17.06
N GLY A 43 -8.39 0.28 -16.95
CA GLY A 43 -8.50 -0.62 -18.10
C GLY A 43 -8.43 -2.08 -17.72
N ASN A 44 -8.25 -2.95 -18.72
CA ASN A 44 -8.04 -4.37 -18.48
C ASN A 44 -6.75 -4.61 -17.68
N PRO A 45 -6.74 -5.59 -16.77
CA PRO A 45 -5.54 -5.96 -16.02
C PRO A 45 -4.38 -6.28 -16.97
N LYS A 46 -3.16 -5.86 -16.59
CA LYS A 46 -1.93 -6.13 -17.32
C LYS A 46 -1.04 -7.04 -16.48
N GLY A 47 -0.47 -8.08 -17.09
CA GLY A 47 0.45 -8.99 -16.41
C GLY A 47 1.87 -8.44 -16.42
N ALA A 48 2.37 -8.02 -15.27
CA ALA A 48 3.76 -7.58 -15.10
C ALA A 48 4.69 -8.80 -15.08
N LEU A 49 5.64 -8.86 -16.04
CA LEU A 49 6.55 -9.98 -16.23
C LEU A 49 7.80 -9.79 -15.40
N GLY A 50 7.88 -10.49 -14.29
CA GLY A 50 8.99 -10.43 -13.35
C GLY A 50 10.01 -11.56 -13.53
N THR A 51 11.27 -11.28 -13.18
CA THR A 51 12.39 -12.22 -13.22
C THR A 51 12.77 -12.69 -11.82
N HIS A 52 13.62 -13.72 -11.74
CA HIS A 52 14.24 -14.14 -10.48
C HIS A 52 15.04 -13.00 -9.84
N ARG A 53 15.75 -12.18 -10.63
CA ARG A 53 16.47 -10.99 -10.15
C ARG A 53 15.53 -10.03 -9.42
N ASN A 54 14.35 -9.75 -9.99
CA ASN A 54 13.39 -8.84 -9.36
C ASN A 54 12.91 -9.38 -8.00
N LEU A 55 12.61 -10.68 -7.90
CA LEU A 55 12.20 -11.32 -6.64
C LEU A 55 13.29 -11.26 -5.57
N VAL A 56 14.51 -11.67 -5.94
CA VAL A 56 15.66 -11.71 -5.02
C VAL A 56 16.02 -10.30 -4.54
N THR A 57 15.89 -9.29 -5.39
CA THR A 57 16.12 -7.89 -5.03
C THR A 57 15.25 -7.46 -3.85
N ASN A 58 13.97 -7.88 -3.79
CA ASN A 58 13.10 -7.56 -2.66
C ASN A 58 13.58 -8.18 -1.34
N ILE A 59 14.09 -9.40 -1.37
CA ILE A 59 14.64 -10.09 -0.18
C ILE A 59 15.79 -9.27 0.40
N PHE A 60 16.75 -8.88 -0.45
CA PHE A 60 17.90 -8.08 -0.02
C PHE A 60 17.48 -6.67 0.43
N SER A 61 16.53 -6.03 -0.25
CA SER A 61 16.04 -4.71 0.12
C SER A 61 15.35 -4.71 1.50
N SER A 62 14.60 -5.76 1.81
CA SER A 62 13.98 -5.91 3.13
C SER A 62 15.01 -6.08 4.24
N GLY A 63 16.04 -6.91 4.02
CA GLY A 63 17.16 -7.09 4.95
C GLY A 63 17.96 -5.79 5.15
N TYR A 64 18.24 -5.08 4.06
CA TYR A 64 18.91 -3.79 4.10
C TYR A 64 18.13 -2.78 4.96
N ASN A 65 16.82 -2.63 4.73
CA ASN A 65 15.99 -1.71 5.51
C ASN A 65 15.99 -2.04 7.00
N ALA A 66 15.95 -3.33 7.37
CA ALA A 66 16.02 -3.76 8.76
C ALA A 66 17.38 -3.40 9.40
N CYS A 67 18.47 -3.60 8.68
CA CYS A 67 19.81 -3.22 9.15
C CYS A 67 19.97 -1.70 9.30
N VAL A 68 19.51 -0.92 8.32
CA VAL A 68 19.55 0.55 8.39
C VAL A 68 18.75 1.07 9.57
N ALA A 69 17.53 0.55 9.79
CA ALA A 69 16.70 0.94 10.92
C ALA A 69 17.38 0.65 12.28
N ALA A 70 18.04 -0.49 12.42
CA ALA A 70 18.80 -0.82 13.64
C ALA A 70 20.00 0.12 13.84
N LEU A 71 20.82 0.31 12.80
CA LEU A 71 21.99 1.19 12.87
C LEU A 71 21.62 2.64 13.21
N ARG A 72 20.51 3.15 12.69
CA ARG A 72 20.01 4.50 13.03
C ARG A 72 19.57 4.64 14.48
N ARG A 73 19.13 3.54 15.11
CA ARG A 73 18.87 3.50 16.56
C ARG A 73 20.13 3.32 17.41
N GLY A 74 21.31 3.19 16.78
CA GLY A 74 22.55 2.88 17.45
C GLY A 74 22.67 1.42 17.90
N GLU A 75 21.85 0.54 17.34
CA GLU A 75 21.83 -0.90 17.58
C GLU A 75 22.69 -1.63 16.56
N ALA A 76 23.17 -2.83 16.91
CA ALA A 76 23.77 -3.72 15.92
C ALA A 76 22.72 -4.20 14.92
N PRO A 77 23.10 -4.53 13.67
CA PRO A 77 22.19 -5.20 12.75
C PRO A 77 21.56 -6.42 13.42
N PRO A 78 20.25 -6.69 13.16
CA PRO A 78 19.56 -7.78 13.82
C PRO A 78 20.21 -9.13 13.47
N GLU A 79 20.50 -9.92 14.49
CA GLU A 79 20.92 -11.30 14.29
C GLU A 79 19.76 -12.12 13.70
N PRO A 80 20.07 -13.10 12.85
CA PRO A 80 19.05 -14.01 12.33
C PRO A 80 18.31 -14.71 13.48
N ALA A 81 17.05 -14.46 13.61
CA ALA A 81 16.18 -15.11 14.60
C ALA A 81 14.91 -15.58 13.91
N HIS A 82 14.44 -16.77 14.30
CA HIS A 82 13.18 -17.27 13.81
C HIS A 82 12.03 -16.34 14.21
N LYS A 83 11.23 -15.92 13.24
CA LYS A 83 10.06 -15.05 13.46
C LYS A 83 8.81 -15.72 12.92
N THR A 84 7.68 -15.41 13.54
CA THR A 84 6.36 -15.82 13.08
C THR A 84 5.62 -14.58 12.56
N THR A 85 5.14 -14.65 11.33
CA THR A 85 4.42 -13.55 10.68
C THR A 85 2.99 -13.96 10.33
N LEU A 86 2.02 -13.15 10.72
CA LEU A 86 0.63 -13.29 10.30
C LEU A 86 0.39 -12.51 9.00
N THR A 87 0.13 -13.22 7.92
CA THR A 87 -0.10 -12.67 6.58
C THR A 87 -1.59 -12.64 6.28
N VAL A 88 -2.12 -11.46 6.03
CA VAL A 88 -3.54 -11.21 5.76
C VAL A 88 -3.79 -10.67 4.34
N ILE A 89 -2.73 -10.28 3.64
CA ILE A 89 -2.80 -9.85 2.24
C ILE A 89 -2.83 -11.11 1.35
N PRO A 90 -3.66 -11.14 0.29
CA PRO A 90 -3.71 -12.25 -0.64
C PRO A 90 -2.38 -12.51 -1.37
N LEU A 91 -1.99 -13.77 -1.51
CA LEU A 91 -0.73 -14.18 -2.17
C LEU A 91 -0.66 -13.87 -3.66
N PHE A 92 -1.77 -13.58 -4.31
CA PHE A 92 -1.77 -13.11 -5.71
C PHE A 92 -1.28 -11.66 -5.85
N HIS A 93 -1.02 -10.97 -4.74
CA HIS A 93 -0.48 -9.62 -4.73
C HIS A 93 1.02 -9.64 -4.43
N VAL A 94 1.82 -8.82 -5.14
CA VAL A 94 3.28 -8.74 -4.98
C VAL A 94 3.71 -8.42 -3.54
N THR A 95 2.93 -7.63 -2.80
CA THR A 95 3.24 -7.33 -1.40
C THR A 95 3.26 -8.58 -0.54
N ALA A 96 2.27 -9.46 -0.68
CA ALA A 96 2.24 -10.69 0.13
C ALA A 96 3.20 -11.76 -0.42
N CYS A 97 3.27 -11.93 -1.74
CA CYS A 97 4.10 -12.98 -2.34
C CYS A 97 5.56 -12.56 -2.38
N SER A 98 5.89 -11.46 -3.06
CA SER A 98 7.28 -11.06 -3.31
C SER A 98 7.94 -10.44 -2.06
N ALA A 99 7.34 -9.41 -1.46
CA ALA A 99 7.93 -8.77 -0.29
C ALA A 99 7.74 -9.60 1.00
N GLY A 100 6.60 -10.28 1.16
CA GLY A 100 6.29 -11.06 2.36
C GLY A 100 6.84 -12.49 2.29
N LEU A 101 6.15 -13.37 1.54
CA LEU A 101 6.42 -14.82 1.56
C LEU A 101 7.86 -15.17 1.18
N MET A 102 8.40 -14.58 0.11
CA MET A 102 9.77 -14.88 -0.31
C MET A 102 10.79 -14.48 0.75
N GLY A 103 10.60 -13.34 1.41
CA GLY A 103 11.45 -12.91 2.53
C GLY A 103 11.37 -13.85 3.74
N MET A 104 10.15 -14.31 4.08
CA MET A 104 9.95 -15.28 5.17
C MET A 104 10.61 -16.63 4.88
N VAL A 105 10.45 -17.14 3.65
CA VAL A 105 11.09 -18.40 3.22
C VAL A 105 12.61 -18.27 3.26
N ALA A 106 13.16 -17.20 2.72
CA ALA A 106 14.61 -16.96 2.72
C ALA A 106 15.21 -16.85 4.14
N ALA A 107 14.43 -16.32 5.08
CA ALA A 107 14.85 -16.20 6.49
C ALA A 107 14.55 -17.44 7.34
N GLY A 108 13.90 -18.48 6.80
CA GLY A 108 13.47 -19.67 7.55
C GLY A 108 12.38 -19.37 8.58
N ASN A 109 11.56 -18.35 8.35
CA ASN A 109 10.51 -17.90 9.26
C ASN A 109 9.21 -18.69 9.09
N THR A 110 8.33 -18.64 10.11
CA THR A 110 6.98 -19.20 10.02
C THR A 110 6.01 -18.18 9.42
N ALA A 111 5.31 -18.60 8.36
CA ALA A 111 4.22 -17.83 7.75
C ALA A 111 2.86 -18.43 8.14
N ILE A 112 2.00 -17.62 8.73
CA ILE A 112 0.62 -17.99 9.04
C ILE A 112 -0.30 -17.17 8.14
N PHE A 113 -1.20 -17.85 7.43
CA PHE A 113 -2.11 -17.22 6.47
C PHE A 113 -3.53 -17.20 6.99
N MET A 114 -4.18 -16.03 6.96
CA MET A 114 -5.61 -15.91 7.17
C MET A 114 -6.36 -15.92 5.82
N ARG A 115 -7.31 -16.85 5.69
CA ARG A 115 -8.15 -16.91 4.48
C ARG A 115 -9.08 -15.68 4.34
N ARG A 116 -9.57 -15.17 5.46
CA ARG A 116 -10.43 -13.99 5.54
C ARG A 116 -10.04 -13.22 6.77
N TRP A 117 -9.93 -11.92 6.63
CA TRP A 117 -9.64 -11.04 7.75
C TRP A 117 -10.76 -11.06 8.79
N ASP A 118 -10.38 -11.19 10.05
CA ASP A 118 -11.23 -11.15 11.21
C ASP A 118 -10.35 -10.74 12.40
N PRO A 119 -10.57 -9.57 13.03
CA PRO A 119 -9.71 -9.08 14.10
C PRO A 119 -9.63 -10.04 15.32
N VAL A 120 -10.75 -10.65 15.71
CA VAL A 120 -10.78 -11.57 16.86
C VAL A 120 -9.95 -12.80 16.59
N LYS A 121 -10.09 -13.39 15.40
CA LYS A 121 -9.23 -14.52 14.99
C LYS A 121 -7.77 -14.14 14.86
N ALA A 122 -7.49 -12.89 14.44
CA ALA A 122 -6.12 -12.41 14.42
C ALA A 122 -5.53 -12.35 15.84
N PHE A 123 -6.27 -11.85 16.84
CA PHE A 123 -5.83 -11.87 18.24
C PHE A 123 -5.57 -13.28 18.77
N GLU A 124 -6.50 -14.21 18.52
CA GLU A 124 -6.35 -15.63 18.90
C GLU A 124 -5.06 -16.25 18.31
N ILE A 125 -4.78 -15.95 17.03
CA ILE A 125 -3.58 -16.44 16.34
C ILE A 125 -2.32 -15.79 16.92
N ILE A 126 -2.32 -14.46 17.12
CA ILE A 126 -1.18 -13.73 17.66
C ILE A 126 -0.80 -14.27 19.04
N GLU A 127 -1.77 -14.45 19.90
CA GLU A 127 -1.54 -14.99 21.25
C GLU A 127 -1.03 -16.44 21.23
N ARG A 128 -1.71 -17.32 20.48
CA ARG A 128 -1.39 -18.75 20.43
C ARG A 128 -0.03 -19.03 19.77
N GLU A 129 0.24 -18.38 18.64
CA GLU A 129 1.44 -18.66 17.84
C GLU A 129 2.59 -17.70 18.14
N LYS A 130 2.40 -16.79 19.11
CA LYS A 130 3.38 -15.76 19.48
C LYS A 130 3.90 -15.00 18.26
N VAL A 131 2.97 -14.47 17.46
CA VAL A 131 3.27 -13.74 16.23
C VAL A 131 4.11 -12.50 16.52
N ASN A 132 5.23 -12.35 15.80
CA ASN A 132 6.13 -11.23 15.95
C ASN A 132 5.81 -10.07 15.00
N ALA A 133 5.28 -10.37 13.82
CA ALA A 133 4.98 -9.35 12.82
C ALA A 133 3.65 -9.60 12.15
N THR A 134 2.95 -8.52 11.86
CA THR A 134 1.75 -8.51 11.02
C THR A 134 1.68 -7.21 10.24
N GLY A 135 0.71 -7.11 9.35
CA GLY A 135 0.52 -5.89 8.57
C GLY A 135 -0.52 -6.06 7.48
N GLY A 136 -0.56 -5.08 6.59
CA GLY A 136 -1.52 -5.10 5.51
C GLY A 136 -1.77 -3.71 4.94
N VAL A 137 -3.03 -3.33 4.85
CA VAL A 137 -3.44 -1.95 4.59
C VAL A 137 -3.70 -1.23 5.92
N PRO A 138 -3.65 0.12 5.97
CA PRO A 138 -3.82 0.88 7.22
C PRO A 138 -5.08 0.53 8.01
N THR A 139 -6.18 0.22 7.33
CA THR A 139 -7.46 -0.17 7.96
C THR A 139 -7.32 -1.40 8.87
N ILE A 140 -6.46 -2.36 8.53
CA ILE A 140 -6.22 -3.54 9.36
C ILE A 140 -5.58 -3.15 10.69
N ALA A 141 -4.59 -2.27 10.66
CA ALA A 141 -3.95 -1.79 11.89
C ALA A 141 -4.95 -1.02 12.78
N TRP A 142 -5.79 -0.16 12.20
CA TRP A 142 -6.87 0.52 12.94
C TRP A 142 -7.84 -0.46 13.58
N GLN A 143 -8.29 -1.48 12.86
CA GLN A 143 -9.19 -2.50 13.41
C GLN A 143 -8.58 -3.29 14.56
N LEU A 144 -7.26 -3.53 14.54
CA LEU A 144 -6.57 -4.14 15.69
C LEU A 144 -6.51 -3.18 16.89
N ILE A 145 -6.25 -1.89 16.65
CA ILE A 145 -6.14 -0.87 17.70
C ILE A 145 -7.47 -0.62 18.41
N GLU A 146 -8.55 -0.47 17.64
CA GLU A 146 -9.84 0.01 18.12
C GLU A 146 -10.80 -1.12 18.56
N HIS A 147 -10.44 -2.38 18.33
CA HIS A 147 -11.34 -3.49 18.64
C HIS A 147 -11.59 -3.62 20.15
N PRO A 148 -12.85 -3.69 20.60
CA PRO A 148 -13.18 -3.71 22.03
C PRO A 148 -12.66 -4.94 22.77
N ASP A 149 -12.39 -6.04 22.07
CA ASP A 149 -11.90 -7.28 22.65
C ASP A 149 -10.37 -7.38 22.68
N ARG A 150 -9.64 -6.38 22.17
CA ARG A 150 -8.17 -6.38 22.09
C ARG A 150 -7.51 -6.76 23.41
N ASP A 151 -7.95 -6.14 24.50
CA ASP A 151 -7.34 -6.28 25.83
C ASP A 151 -7.64 -7.64 26.51
N LYS A 152 -8.41 -8.51 25.84
CA LYS A 152 -8.66 -9.89 26.29
C LYS A 152 -7.55 -10.86 25.89
N TYR A 153 -6.62 -10.44 25.02
CA TYR A 153 -5.57 -11.27 24.42
C TYR A 153 -4.17 -10.77 24.76
N ASP A 154 -3.22 -11.68 24.90
CA ASP A 154 -1.80 -11.37 25.04
C ASP A 154 -1.18 -11.09 23.67
N LEU A 155 -1.03 -9.80 23.32
CA LEU A 155 -0.45 -9.34 22.06
C LEU A 155 1.00 -8.89 22.23
N SER A 156 1.64 -9.15 23.36
CA SER A 156 2.98 -8.69 23.72
C SER A 156 4.11 -9.25 22.83
N SER A 157 3.82 -10.31 22.06
CA SER A 157 4.76 -10.88 21.10
C SER A 157 4.94 -10.03 19.83
N LEU A 158 4.04 -9.08 19.57
CA LEU A 158 4.13 -8.22 18.40
C LEU A 158 5.30 -7.25 18.52
N GLU A 159 6.25 -7.36 17.61
CA GLU A 159 7.43 -6.50 17.49
C GLU A 159 7.28 -5.46 16.37
N ALA A 160 6.55 -5.81 15.31
CA ALA A 160 6.37 -4.93 14.15
C ALA A 160 4.96 -5.02 13.55
N ILE A 161 4.43 -3.86 13.16
CA ILE A 161 3.21 -3.74 12.35
C ILE A 161 3.54 -2.86 11.15
N ALA A 162 3.63 -3.48 9.97
CA ALA A 162 3.94 -2.77 8.72
C ALA A 162 2.72 -2.70 7.81
N TYR A 163 2.56 -1.60 7.12
CA TYR A 163 1.49 -1.43 6.16
C TYR A 163 1.95 -0.64 4.93
N GLY A 164 1.17 -0.74 3.86
CA GLY A 164 1.46 -0.08 2.59
C GLY A 164 0.30 -0.20 1.62
N GLY A 165 0.51 0.26 0.39
CA GLY A 165 -0.49 0.17 -0.68
C GLY A 165 -1.64 1.18 -0.58
N ALA A 166 -1.71 1.97 0.50
CA ALA A 166 -2.65 3.07 0.68
C ALA A 166 -2.02 4.16 1.56
N PRO A 167 -2.46 5.43 1.43
CA PRO A 167 -2.10 6.50 2.36
C PRO A 167 -2.48 6.15 3.80
N SER A 168 -1.74 6.67 4.75
CA SER A 168 -1.97 6.45 6.19
C SER A 168 -1.91 7.77 6.94
N ALA A 169 -2.84 7.95 7.86
CA ALA A 169 -2.82 9.09 8.78
C ALA A 169 -1.62 8.99 9.73
N PRO A 170 -0.93 10.12 10.04
CA PRO A 170 0.17 10.17 11.00
C PRO A 170 -0.18 9.62 12.38
N GLU A 171 -1.44 9.73 12.77
CA GLU A 171 -1.95 9.21 14.04
C GLU A 171 -1.78 7.69 14.15
N LEU A 172 -1.98 6.94 13.07
CA LEU A 172 -1.82 5.49 13.07
C LEU A 172 -0.40 5.07 13.45
N VAL A 173 0.60 5.78 12.96
CA VAL A 173 2.02 5.51 13.25
C VAL A 173 2.29 5.58 14.76
N ARG A 174 1.78 6.65 15.41
CA ARG A 174 1.89 6.83 16.86
C ARG A 174 1.11 5.78 17.64
N LYS A 175 -0.13 5.50 17.23
CA LYS A 175 -1.01 4.53 17.90
C LYS A 175 -0.47 3.11 17.89
N ILE A 176 0.17 2.66 16.83
CA ILE A 176 0.83 1.35 16.80
C ILE A 176 1.88 1.25 17.91
N ARG A 177 2.71 2.30 18.06
CA ARG A 177 3.73 2.34 19.11
C ARG A 177 3.15 2.42 20.51
N GLU A 178 2.13 3.25 20.70
CA GLU A 178 1.49 3.45 22.01
C GLU A 178 0.75 2.20 22.49
N VAL A 179 -0.01 1.54 21.60
CA VAL A 179 -0.92 0.46 21.97
C VAL A 179 -0.22 -0.89 22.04
N PHE A 180 0.67 -1.20 21.11
CA PHE A 180 1.31 -2.51 21.02
C PHE A 180 2.78 -2.50 21.46
N GLY A 181 3.40 -1.33 21.63
CA GLY A 181 4.86 -1.24 21.77
C GLY A 181 5.62 -1.64 20.50
N ALA A 182 4.92 -2.03 19.45
CA ALA A 182 5.47 -2.52 18.20
C ALA A 182 6.08 -1.38 17.35
N LEU A 183 7.02 -1.73 16.47
CA LEU A 183 7.62 -0.78 15.53
C LEU A 183 6.69 -0.60 14.31
N PRO A 184 6.25 0.63 14.03
CA PRO A 184 5.51 0.91 12.81
C PRO A 184 6.45 0.85 11.61
N GLY A 185 5.97 0.35 10.48
CA GLY A 185 6.70 0.32 9.22
C GLY A 185 5.81 0.70 8.05
N ASN A 186 6.41 1.35 7.05
CA ASN A 186 5.74 1.70 5.81
C ASN A 186 6.73 1.60 4.64
N GLY A 187 6.18 1.49 3.43
CA GLY A 187 6.94 1.51 2.20
C GLY A 187 6.03 1.72 1.00
N TRP A 188 6.66 2.11 -0.09
CA TRP A 188 5.97 2.26 -1.36
C TRP A 188 6.60 1.34 -2.41
N GLY A 189 5.77 0.90 -3.32
CA GLY A 189 6.10 0.11 -4.48
C GLY A 189 4.85 -0.33 -5.22
N MET A 190 5.03 -0.97 -6.35
CA MET A 190 3.95 -1.37 -7.23
C MET A 190 4.21 -2.74 -7.86
N THR A 191 3.26 -3.26 -8.62
CA THR A 191 3.42 -4.55 -9.30
C THR A 191 4.58 -4.51 -10.29
N GLU A 192 4.77 -3.39 -10.98
CA GLU A 192 5.81 -3.15 -11.96
C GLU A 192 7.22 -3.02 -11.36
N THR A 193 7.32 -2.91 -10.04
CA THR A 193 8.59 -2.91 -9.30
C THR A 193 8.75 -4.15 -8.41
N MET A 194 7.98 -5.20 -8.66
CA MET A 194 7.97 -6.44 -7.89
C MET A 194 7.82 -6.24 -6.38
N ALA A 195 7.21 -5.20 -5.95
CA ALA A 195 6.86 -4.63 -4.65
C ALA A 195 7.75 -3.43 -4.24
N THR A 196 8.78 -3.62 -3.40
CA THR A 196 9.39 -2.56 -2.61
C THR A 196 10.39 -1.69 -3.40
N VAL A 197 10.18 -0.39 -3.40
CA VAL A 197 11.10 0.64 -3.93
C VAL A 197 11.59 1.57 -2.84
N THR A 198 10.71 1.94 -1.90
CA THR A 198 11.07 2.74 -0.73
C THR A 198 10.61 2.04 0.54
N GLY A 199 11.17 2.40 1.66
CA GLY A 199 10.73 1.89 2.94
C GLY A 199 11.44 2.52 4.12
N HIS A 200 10.72 2.65 5.23
CA HIS A 200 11.27 3.01 6.52
C HIS A 200 10.43 2.42 7.66
N SER A 201 10.98 2.45 8.86
CA SER A 201 10.34 1.93 10.05
C SER A 201 10.83 2.65 11.31
N SER A 202 10.22 2.33 12.45
CA SER A 202 10.64 2.81 13.77
C SER A 202 10.63 4.35 13.87
N GLU A 203 11.68 4.91 14.47
CA GLU A 203 11.84 6.33 14.73
C GLU A 203 11.84 7.18 13.45
N ASP A 204 12.43 6.68 12.37
CA ASP A 204 12.42 7.38 11.09
C ASP A 204 10.98 7.59 10.60
N TYR A 205 10.13 6.56 10.76
CA TYR A 205 8.74 6.66 10.38
C TYR A 205 7.93 7.50 11.39
N LEU A 206 8.21 7.39 12.68
CA LEU A 206 7.60 8.26 13.70
C LEU A 206 7.91 9.74 13.47
N ASN A 207 9.14 10.06 13.04
CA ASN A 207 9.58 11.42 12.76
C ASN A 207 9.07 11.96 11.41
N ARG A 208 8.78 11.08 10.44
CA ARG A 208 8.28 11.43 9.10
C ARG A 208 7.05 10.60 8.72
N PRO A 209 5.94 10.73 9.46
CA PRO A 209 4.79 9.83 9.35
C PRO A 209 4.00 9.97 8.03
N THR A 210 4.27 10.98 7.24
CA THR A 210 3.68 11.20 5.91
C THR A 210 4.57 10.73 4.77
N SER A 211 5.83 10.35 5.04
CA SER A 211 6.74 9.81 4.05
C SER A 211 6.52 8.30 3.84
N CYS A 212 6.78 7.80 2.65
CA CYS A 212 6.91 6.37 2.37
C CYS A 212 8.36 5.87 2.46
N GLY A 213 9.28 6.69 2.96
CA GLY A 213 10.68 6.37 3.19
C GLY A 213 11.62 6.76 2.05
N PRO A 214 12.94 6.63 2.28
CA PRO A 214 13.94 6.78 1.25
C PRO A 214 13.94 5.56 0.31
N PRO A 215 14.56 5.67 -0.88
CA PRO A 215 14.74 4.52 -1.76
C PRO A 215 15.58 3.43 -1.09
N VAL A 216 15.29 2.16 -1.41
CA VAL A 216 16.17 1.05 -1.04
C VAL A 216 17.52 1.18 -1.76
N ALA A 217 18.56 0.52 -1.24
CA ALA A 217 19.94 0.73 -1.67
C ALA A 217 20.20 0.64 -3.19
N VAL A 218 19.35 -0.09 -3.92
CA VAL A 218 19.50 -0.36 -5.36
C VAL A 218 18.46 0.36 -6.22
N ALA A 219 17.65 1.24 -5.61
CA ALA A 219 16.64 2.00 -6.30
C ALA A 219 17.09 3.44 -6.55
N ASP A 220 16.88 3.91 -7.77
CA ASP A 220 16.94 5.31 -8.12
C ASP A 220 15.51 5.86 -8.23
N LEU A 221 15.30 7.07 -7.72
CA LEU A 221 14.06 7.82 -7.85
C LEU A 221 14.33 9.16 -8.53
N LYS A 222 13.37 9.63 -9.32
CA LYS A 222 13.32 11.00 -9.81
C LYS A 222 11.89 11.47 -9.91
N ILE A 223 11.70 12.78 -9.81
CA ILE A 223 10.42 13.43 -9.99
C ILE A 223 10.43 14.11 -11.35
N MET A 224 9.50 13.78 -12.21
CA MET A 224 9.43 14.30 -13.57
C MET A 224 8.26 15.26 -13.72
N SER A 225 8.44 16.24 -14.61
CA SER A 225 7.35 17.11 -15.09
C SER A 225 6.22 16.29 -15.69
N GLU A 226 5.02 16.85 -15.76
CA GLU A 226 3.82 16.19 -16.29
C GLU A 226 4.03 15.63 -17.71
N ASP A 227 4.76 16.37 -18.56
CA ASP A 227 5.11 15.93 -19.91
C ASP A 227 6.27 14.91 -19.96
N GLY A 228 6.88 14.62 -18.82
CA GLY A 228 7.98 13.66 -18.70
C GLY A 228 9.31 14.11 -19.33
N THR A 229 9.47 15.40 -19.65
CA THR A 229 10.63 15.91 -20.37
C THR A 229 11.75 16.46 -19.50
N SER A 230 11.42 16.89 -18.28
CA SER A 230 12.39 17.47 -17.34
C SER A 230 12.22 16.92 -15.92
N GLU A 231 13.33 16.86 -15.19
CA GLU A 231 13.33 16.53 -13.77
C GLU A 231 12.96 17.75 -12.94
N MET A 232 12.08 17.57 -11.96
CA MET A 232 11.63 18.63 -11.06
C MET A 232 12.68 18.91 -9.97
N PRO A 233 12.79 20.16 -9.50
CA PRO A 233 13.60 20.50 -8.33
C PRO A 233 13.16 19.74 -7.07
N VAL A 234 14.10 19.55 -6.13
CA VAL A 234 13.81 18.98 -4.81
C VAL A 234 12.69 19.76 -4.12
N GLY A 235 11.72 19.06 -3.57
CA GLY A 235 10.55 19.62 -2.89
C GLY A 235 9.34 19.88 -3.80
N GLU A 236 9.55 19.95 -5.11
CA GLU A 236 8.47 20.15 -6.08
C GLU A 236 7.76 18.83 -6.40
N VAL A 237 6.46 18.93 -6.69
CA VAL A 237 5.62 17.79 -7.01
C VAL A 237 5.64 17.50 -8.51
N GLY A 238 5.78 16.22 -8.87
CA GLY A 238 5.69 15.71 -10.23
C GLY A 238 5.45 14.22 -10.26
N GLU A 239 5.50 13.61 -11.43
CA GLU A 239 5.36 12.16 -11.57
C GLU A 239 6.61 11.45 -11.03
N LEU A 240 6.40 10.52 -10.10
CA LEU A 240 7.47 9.66 -9.59
C LEU A 240 7.88 8.65 -10.66
N TRP A 241 9.17 8.59 -10.97
CA TRP A 241 9.78 7.54 -11.77
C TRP A 241 10.78 6.77 -10.93
N ALA A 242 10.80 5.46 -11.11
CA ALA A 242 11.70 4.57 -10.38
C ALA A 242 12.54 3.72 -11.35
N ARG A 243 13.77 3.42 -10.94
CA ARG A 243 14.70 2.55 -11.66
C ARG A 243 15.44 1.65 -10.69
N GLY A 244 15.76 0.44 -11.13
CA GLY A 244 16.57 -0.51 -10.38
C GLY A 244 16.29 -1.96 -10.76
N PRO A 245 17.03 -2.91 -10.19
CA PRO A 245 16.91 -4.33 -10.52
C PRO A 245 15.59 -4.96 -10.07
N MET A 246 14.74 -4.25 -9.30
CA MET A 246 13.39 -4.67 -8.94
C MET A 246 12.36 -4.37 -10.04
N VAL A 247 12.66 -3.49 -11.01
CA VAL A 247 11.75 -3.14 -12.11
C VAL A 247 11.60 -4.33 -13.05
N VAL A 248 10.36 -4.71 -13.35
CA VAL A 248 10.02 -5.86 -14.21
C VAL A 248 10.39 -5.60 -15.68
N LYS A 249 10.44 -6.67 -16.49
CA LYS A 249 10.76 -6.57 -17.94
C LYS A 249 9.74 -5.74 -18.73
N GLY A 250 8.49 -5.69 -18.27
CA GLY A 250 7.38 -5.05 -18.97
C GLY A 250 6.07 -5.80 -18.73
N TYR A 251 5.10 -5.58 -19.59
CA TYR A 251 3.81 -6.26 -19.53
C TYR A 251 3.75 -7.42 -20.52
N TRP A 252 3.38 -8.60 -20.04
CA TRP A 252 3.24 -9.82 -20.83
C TRP A 252 2.30 -9.61 -22.03
N ASN A 253 2.83 -9.86 -23.24
CA ASN A 253 2.09 -9.69 -24.50
C ASN A 253 1.43 -8.32 -24.70
N LYS A 254 2.04 -7.23 -24.16
CA LYS A 254 1.56 -5.86 -24.28
C LYS A 254 2.72 -4.90 -24.61
N PRO A 255 3.33 -5.01 -25.81
CA PRO A 255 4.53 -4.21 -26.16
C PRO A 255 4.27 -2.70 -26.16
N GLU A 256 3.10 -2.24 -26.62
CA GLU A 256 2.74 -0.83 -26.64
C GLU A 256 2.67 -0.25 -25.22
N ALA A 257 1.89 -0.90 -24.33
CA ALA A 257 1.79 -0.49 -22.93
C ALA A 257 3.14 -0.57 -22.20
N THR A 258 4.01 -1.53 -22.59
CA THR A 258 5.36 -1.64 -22.08
C THR A 258 6.19 -0.41 -22.48
N ALA A 259 6.18 -0.04 -23.77
CA ALA A 259 6.93 1.12 -24.28
C ALA A 259 6.45 2.45 -23.68
N GLU A 260 5.16 2.57 -23.36
CA GLU A 260 4.60 3.76 -22.71
C GLU A 260 4.99 3.89 -21.22
N THR A 261 5.15 2.73 -20.54
CA THR A 261 5.38 2.71 -19.09
C THR A 261 6.87 2.60 -18.72
N PHE A 262 7.65 1.86 -19.52
CA PHE A 262 9.07 1.60 -19.25
C PHE A 262 9.93 2.34 -20.28
N ILE A 263 10.59 3.42 -19.86
CA ILE A 263 11.34 4.33 -20.71
C ILE A 263 12.78 4.41 -20.22
N ASP A 264 13.76 4.00 -21.04
CA ASP A 264 15.19 4.08 -20.74
C ASP A 264 15.57 3.47 -19.38
N GLY A 265 14.97 2.34 -19.02
CA GLY A 265 15.19 1.62 -17.76
C GLY A 265 14.45 2.22 -16.54
N TRP A 266 13.66 3.27 -16.73
CA TRP A 266 12.78 3.83 -15.73
C TRP A 266 11.35 3.32 -15.91
N VAL A 267 10.65 3.10 -14.82
CA VAL A 267 9.19 2.88 -14.82
C VAL A 267 8.47 4.17 -14.44
N ARG A 268 7.51 4.57 -15.27
CA ARG A 268 6.55 5.62 -14.97
C ARG A 268 5.49 5.05 -14.02
N THR A 269 5.39 5.62 -12.83
CA THR A 269 4.56 5.01 -11.79
C THR A 269 3.10 5.43 -11.84
N GLY A 270 2.84 6.61 -12.43
CA GLY A 270 1.54 7.27 -12.37
C GLY A 270 1.18 7.79 -10.97
N ASP A 271 2.10 7.74 -10.03
CA ASP A 271 1.96 8.37 -8.72
C ASP A 271 2.65 9.74 -8.73
N LEU A 272 2.00 10.75 -8.16
CA LEU A 272 2.58 12.07 -7.93
C LEU A 272 3.29 12.08 -6.60
N ALA A 273 4.51 12.56 -6.58
CA ALA A 273 5.35 12.57 -5.39
C ALA A 273 6.28 13.79 -5.38
N LYS A 274 6.94 13.98 -4.25
CA LYS A 274 8.09 14.86 -4.09
C LYS A 274 9.16 14.17 -3.28
N LEU A 275 10.41 14.58 -3.47
CA LEU A 275 11.54 14.18 -2.65
C LEU A 275 11.98 15.38 -1.80
N ASP A 276 12.35 15.13 -0.55
CA ASP A 276 13.00 16.16 0.27
C ASP A 276 14.54 16.15 0.05
N ASP A 277 15.23 17.08 0.68
CA ASP A 277 16.69 17.24 0.60
C ASP A 277 17.49 16.10 1.25
N GLU A 278 16.84 15.26 2.06
CA GLU A 278 17.41 14.04 2.63
C GLU A 278 17.07 12.78 1.79
N GLY A 279 16.33 12.93 0.68
CA GLY A 279 15.94 11.86 -0.23
C GLY A 279 14.72 11.04 0.21
N TYR A 280 13.95 11.50 1.21
CA TYR A 280 12.69 10.86 1.56
C TYR A 280 11.61 11.14 0.53
N CYS A 281 10.88 10.11 0.16
CA CYS A 281 9.77 10.18 -0.79
C CYS A 281 8.43 10.41 -0.08
N TYR A 282 7.65 11.33 -0.63
CA TYR A 282 6.30 11.64 -0.17
C TYR A 282 5.33 11.48 -1.32
N ILE A 283 4.51 10.44 -1.27
CA ILE A 283 3.43 10.27 -2.25
C ILE A 283 2.35 11.30 -1.94
N VAL A 284 2.04 12.10 -2.94
CA VAL A 284 1.06 13.20 -2.82
C VAL A 284 -0.30 12.73 -3.30
N ASP A 285 -0.37 12.09 -4.47
CA ASP A 285 -1.61 11.53 -5.03
C ASP A 285 -1.29 10.56 -6.18
N ARG A 286 -2.32 10.08 -6.85
CA ARG A 286 -2.22 9.51 -8.19
C ARG A 286 -2.51 10.54 -9.24
N ALA A 287 -1.72 10.57 -10.31
CA ALA A 287 -1.91 11.52 -11.42
C ALA A 287 -3.35 11.52 -11.97
N LYS A 288 -3.97 10.35 -12.04
CA LYS A 288 -5.35 10.17 -12.53
C LYS A 288 -6.45 10.48 -11.52
N ASP A 289 -6.13 10.53 -10.23
CA ASP A 289 -7.08 10.80 -9.15
C ASP A 289 -7.00 12.28 -8.71
N MET A 290 -6.00 13.02 -9.19
CA MET A 290 -5.87 14.46 -9.02
C MET A 290 -7.03 15.19 -9.72
N ILE A 291 -7.65 16.11 -9.02
CA ILE A 291 -8.78 16.90 -9.50
C ILE A 291 -8.26 18.23 -10.05
N ILE A 292 -8.59 18.56 -11.30
CA ILE A 292 -8.18 19.82 -11.93
C ILE A 292 -9.36 20.78 -11.93
N ARG A 293 -9.33 21.73 -11.00
CA ARG A 293 -10.39 22.72 -10.82
C ARG A 293 -9.95 24.10 -11.31
N GLY A 294 -10.36 24.48 -12.51
CA GLY A 294 -10.06 25.81 -13.06
C GLY A 294 -8.57 26.10 -13.19
N GLY A 295 -7.74 25.07 -13.39
CA GLY A 295 -6.29 25.16 -13.46
C GLY A 295 -5.57 24.96 -12.12
N GLU A 296 -6.31 24.81 -11.01
CA GLU A 296 -5.75 24.47 -9.69
C GLU A 296 -5.78 22.95 -9.48
N ASN A 297 -4.66 22.39 -9.03
CA ASN A 297 -4.54 20.98 -8.70
C ASN A 297 -5.02 20.71 -7.27
N ILE A 298 -5.98 19.81 -7.12
CA ILE A 298 -6.45 19.32 -5.82
C ILE A 298 -6.02 17.87 -5.69
N TYR A 299 -5.15 17.60 -4.74
CA TYR A 299 -4.73 16.25 -4.43
C TYR A 299 -5.76 15.58 -3.52
N SER A 300 -6.34 14.48 -3.99
CA SER A 300 -7.40 13.79 -3.25
C SER A 300 -6.95 13.37 -1.87
N SER A 301 -5.75 12.83 -1.75
CA SER A 301 -5.20 12.35 -0.49
C SER A 301 -5.02 13.45 0.57
N GLU A 302 -4.73 14.68 0.16
CA GLU A 302 -4.61 15.82 1.09
C GLU A 302 -5.94 16.12 1.77
N VAL A 303 -7.02 16.14 1.03
CA VAL A 303 -8.36 16.40 1.56
C VAL A 303 -8.88 15.19 2.34
N GLU A 304 -8.63 13.98 1.84
CA GLU A 304 -8.98 12.73 2.52
C GLU A 304 -8.32 12.64 3.90
N ASN A 305 -7.03 12.98 4.03
CA ASN A 305 -6.33 13.00 5.31
C ASN A 305 -6.96 13.97 6.30
N VAL A 306 -7.34 15.17 5.85
CA VAL A 306 -8.05 16.13 6.71
C VAL A 306 -9.41 15.62 7.15
N LEU A 307 -10.13 14.92 6.28
CA LEU A 307 -11.40 14.29 6.66
C LEU A 307 -11.21 13.15 7.65
N TYR A 308 -10.16 12.33 7.48
CA TYR A 308 -9.81 11.26 8.45
C TYR A 308 -9.42 11.78 9.83
N ASP A 309 -8.87 13.01 9.93
CA ASP A 309 -8.56 13.65 11.21
C ASP A 309 -9.80 14.11 11.98
N HIS A 310 -10.98 14.06 11.37
CA HIS A 310 -12.23 14.39 12.05
C HIS A 310 -12.71 13.22 12.94
N PRO A 311 -13.01 13.45 14.24
CA PRO A 311 -13.31 12.37 15.20
C PRO A 311 -14.48 11.45 14.82
N ALA A 312 -15.41 11.94 14.02
CA ALA A 312 -16.57 11.17 13.57
C ALA A 312 -16.31 10.35 12.29
N VAL A 313 -15.19 10.56 11.58
CA VAL A 313 -14.92 9.95 10.27
C VAL A 313 -14.05 8.73 10.41
N THR A 314 -14.48 7.61 9.85
CA THR A 314 -13.72 6.36 9.81
C THR A 314 -13.28 5.97 8.40
N ASP A 315 -13.97 6.47 7.36
CA ASP A 315 -13.56 6.26 5.97
C ASP A 315 -13.94 7.48 5.12
N ALA A 316 -13.07 7.87 4.18
CA ALA A 316 -13.29 9.01 3.31
C ALA A 316 -12.61 8.83 1.96
N ALA A 317 -13.27 9.30 0.91
CA ALA A 317 -12.69 9.39 -0.42
C ALA A 317 -13.12 10.66 -1.13
N LEU A 318 -12.18 11.33 -1.80
CA LEU A 318 -12.43 12.49 -2.64
C LEU A 318 -12.42 12.09 -4.11
N VAL A 319 -13.38 12.61 -4.86
CA VAL A 319 -13.51 12.41 -6.31
C VAL A 319 -13.79 13.73 -7.02
N GLY A 320 -13.31 13.85 -8.24
CA GLY A 320 -13.65 14.98 -9.11
C GLY A 320 -15.01 14.76 -9.77
N VAL A 321 -15.93 15.70 -9.58
CA VAL A 321 -17.22 15.71 -10.27
C VAL A 321 -17.21 16.77 -11.38
N PRO A 322 -17.86 16.53 -12.54
CA PRO A 322 -17.83 17.45 -13.65
C PRO A 322 -18.41 18.83 -13.28
N HIS A 323 -17.74 19.90 -13.70
CA HIS A 323 -18.22 21.26 -13.58
C HIS A 323 -18.14 21.99 -14.93
N ARG A 324 -19.18 22.72 -15.29
CA ARG A 324 -19.35 23.31 -16.64
C ARG A 324 -18.21 24.25 -17.08
N THR A 325 -17.61 25.00 -16.16
CA THR A 325 -16.60 26.03 -16.45
C THR A 325 -15.24 25.77 -15.81
N LEU A 326 -15.19 24.95 -14.75
CA LEU A 326 -13.97 24.68 -14.00
C LEU A 326 -13.34 23.32 -14.36
N GLY A 327 -13.97 22.55 -15.25
CA GLY A 327 -13.58 21.17 -15.54
C GLY A 327 -14.12 20.22 -14.50
N GLU A 328 -13.52 20.21 -13.31
CA GLU A 328 -13.98 19.40 -12.18
C GLU A 328 -14.11 20.23 -10.90
N GLU A 329 -14.87 19.71 -9.93
CA GLU A 329 -14.93 20.17 -8.55
C GLU A 329 -14.77 18.99 -7.59
N PRO A 330 -14.17 19.22 -6.38
CA PRO A 330 -14.00 18.16 -5.39
C PRO A 330 -15.34 17.82 -4.74
N ALA A 331 -15.64 16.52 -4.66
CA ALA A 331 -16.76 15.98 -3.89
C ALA A 331 -16.28 14.79 -3.07
N ALA A 332 -16.85 14.56 -1.89
CA ALA A 332 -16.41 13.50 -0.99
C ALA A 332 -17.52 12.49 -0.70
N VAL A 333 -17.15 11.24 -0.48
CA VAL A 333 -17.99 10.23 0.16
C VAL A 333 -17.34 9.86 1.49
N VAL A 334 -18.11 9.89 2.57
CA VAL A 334 -17.62 9.71 3.94
C VAL A 334 -18.44 8.63 4.64
N HIS A 335 -17.78 7.79 5.42
CA HIS A 335 -18.39 6.87 6.36
C HIS A 335 -18.05 7.29 7.78
N LEU A 336 -19.06 7.37 8.65
CA LEU A 336 -18.92 7.81 10.04
C LEU A 336 -18.74 6.61 10.98
N ALA A 337 -18.11 6.84 12.11
CA ALA A 337 -18.00 5.87 13.18
C ALA A 337 -19.40 5.48 13.70
N PRO A 338 -19.60 4.23 14.16
CA PRO A 338 -20.88 3.80 14.72
C PRO A 338 -21.38 4.72 15.83
N GLY A 339 -22.57 5.28 15.62
CA GLY A 339 -23.19 6.21 16.57
C GLY A 339 -22.70 7.66 16.52
N ALA A 340 -21.67 7.95 15.72
CA ALA A 340 -21.21 9.32 15.49
C ALA A 340 -22.16 10.06 14.53
N GLN A 341 -22.18 11.37 14.64
CA GLN A 341 -22.93 12.27 13.77
C GLN A 341 -22.04 13.40 13.30
N ALA A 342 -22.13 13.73 12.03
CA ALA A 342 -21.54 14.92 11.44
C ALA A 342 -22.40 15.36 10.26
N SER A 343 -22.52 16.65 10.04
CA SER A 343 -23.22 17.20 8.88
C SER A 343 -22.23 17.52 7.75
N GLU A 344 -22.74 17.61 6.53
CA GLU A 344 -21.96 18.08 5.38
C GLU A 344 -21.30 19.43 5.66
N ALA A 345 -22.08 20.40 6.20
CA ALA A 345 -21.58 21.73 6.53
C ALA A 345 -20.47 21.71 7.59
N GLU A 346 -20.54 20.83 8.56
CA GLU A 346 -19.52 20.66 9.58
C GLU A 346 -18.20 20.13 8.98
N LEU A 347 -18.28 19.07 8.16
CA LEU A 347 -17.09 18.53 7.50
C LEU A 347 -16.49 19.50 6.47
N GLN A 348 -17.33 20.25 5.74
CA GLN A 348 -16.84 21.33 4.86
C GLN A 348 -16.12 22.43 5.65
N ALA A 349 -16.66 22.86 6.78
CA ALA A 349 -16.03 23.83 7.67
C ALA A 349 -14.69 23.29 8.22
N TRP A 350 -14.67 22.01 8.63
CA TRP A 350 -13.47 21.34 9.11
C TRP A 350 -12.33 21.35 8.08
N VAL A 351 -12.66 21.07 6.82
CA VAL A 351 -11.69 21.16 5.71
C VAL A 351 -11.28 22.60 5.44
N ALA A 352 -12.25 23.55 5.43
CA ALA A 352 -12.00 24.95 5.14
C ALA A 352 -11.09 25.65 6.16
N GLU A 353 -11.07 25.19 7.41
CA GLU A 353 -10.17 25.70 8.46
C GLU A 353 -8.71 25.25 8.25
N ARG A 354 -8.48 24.19 7.48
CA ARG A 354 -7.16 23.51 7.34
C ARG A 354 -6.57 23.61 5.94
N LEU A 355 -7.42 23.76 4.92
CA LEU A 355 -7.01 23.78 3.53
C LEU A 355 -7.55 25.02 2.77
N ALA A 356 -6.97 25.28 1.62
CA ALA A 356 -7.41 26.37 0.75
C ALA A 356 -8.88 26.17 0.32
N LYS A 357 -9.63 27.25 0.19
CA LYS A 357 -11.08 27.24 -0.09
C LYS A 357 -11.47 26.41 -1.33
N PHE A 358 -10.64 26.42 -2.37
CA PHE A 358 -10.93 25.67 -3.61
C PHE A 358 -10.80 24.15 -3.44
N LYS A 359 -10.16 23.66 -2.35
CA LYS A 359 -10.03 22.25 -2.00
C LYS A 359 -11.19 21.70 -1.17
N VAL A 360 -12.06 22.58 -0.67
CA VAL A 360 -13.22 22.18 0.13
C VAL A 360 -14.21 21.43 -0.75
N PRO A 361 -14.63 20.20 -0.38
CA PRO A 361 -15.61 19.46 -1.14
C PRO A 361 -16.91 20.26 -1.30
N VAL A 362 -17.37 20.43 -2.54
CA VAL A 362 -18.63 21.15 -2.84
C VAL A 362 -19.85 20.34 -2.39
N ARG A 363 -19.66 19.03 -2.21
CA ARG A 363 -20.70 18.09 -1.81
C ARG A 363 -20.08 16.93 -1.03
N ILE A 364 -20.73 16.49 0.05
CA ILE A 364 -20.33 15.33 0.84
C ILE A 364 -21.53 14.39 0.95
N LEU A 365 -21.37 13.16 0.45
CA LEU A 365 -22.31 12.07 0.63
C LEU A 365 -21.89 11.20 1.81
N PHE A 366 -22.86 10.71 2.56
CA PHE A 366 -22.62 9.78 3.67
C PHE A 366 -22.95 8.36 3.24
N SER A 367 -22.01 7.44 3.45
CA SER A 367 -22.21 6.01 3.22
C SER A 367 -22.59 5.32 4.53
N GLU A 368 -23.61 4.46 4.49
CA GLU A 368 -23.98 3.64 5.63
C GLU A 368 -22.98 2.53 5.92
N GLU A 369 -22.25 2.08 4.87
CA GLU A 369 -21.22 1.06 4.95
C GLU A 369 -19.84 1.66 4.65
N THR A 370 -18.78 0.93 5.04
CA THR A 370 -17.40 1.26 4.64
C THR A 370 -17.28 1.35 3.11
N LEU A 371 -16.46 2.26 2.62
CA LEU A 371 -16.36 2.54 1.20
C LEU A 371 -15.93 1.29 0.40
N PRO A 372 -16.45 1.10 -0.83
CA PRO A 372 -16.17 -0.09 -1.64
C PRO A 372 -14.68 -0.19 -1.96
N ARG A 373 -14.12 -1.38 -1.78
CA ARG A 373 -12.70 -1.66 -1.98
C ARG A 373 -12.51 -2.87 -2.88
N ASN A 374 -11.41 -2.87 -3.61
CA ASN A 374 -10.97 -4.07 -4.31
C ASN A 374 -10.39 -5.10 -3.31
N ALA A 375 -10.04 -6.30 -3.82
CA ALA A 375 -9.49 -7.38 -3.00
C ALA A 375 -8.17 -6.99 -2.27
N ASN A 376 -7.50 -5.93 -2.69
CA ASN A 376 -6.27 -5.41 -2.10
C ASN A 376 -6.52 -4.26 -1.09
N GLY A 377 -7.79 -4.00 -0.74
CA GLY A 377 -8.19 -2.95 0.21
C GLY A 377 -8.20 -1.53 -0.35
N LYS A 378 -7.98 -1.35 -1.67
CA LYS A 378 -7.96 -0.03 -2.30
C LYS A 378 -9.38 0.44 -2.63
N ILE A 379 -9.72 1.68 -2.25
CA ILE A 379 -11.03 2.30 -2.53
C ILE A 379 -11.29 2.38 -4.04
N LEU A 380 -12.49 1.99 -4.44
CA LEU A 380 -12.95 2.02 -5.83
C LEU A 380 -13.56 3.39 -6.16
N LYS A 381 -12.73 4.42 -6.33
CA LYS A 381 -13.16 5.82 -6.57
C LYS A 381 -14.11 5.96 -7.78
N LYS A 382 -13.97 5.10 -8.80
CA LYS A 382 -14.87 5.10 -9.97
C LYS A 382 -16.32 4.84 -9.57
N ASP A 383 -16.54 3.90 -8.65
CA ASP A 383 -17.89 3.54 -8.19
C ASP A 383 -18.46 4.66 -7.33
N LEU A 384 -17.62 5.33 -6.53
CA LEU A 384 -18.01 6.49 -5.75
C LEU A 384 -18.35 7.71 -6.61
N LYS A 385 -17.60 7.95 -7.68
CA LYS A 385 -17.88 9.04 -8.63
C LYS A 385 -19.28 8.89 -9.24
N ALA A 386 -19.70 7.66 -9.57
CA ALA A 386 -21.03 7.37 -10.11
C ALA A 386 -22.18 7.71 -9.14
N MET A 387 -21.93 7.78 -7.83
CA MET A 387 -22.96 8.19 -6.84
C MET A 387 -23.38 9.66 -7.01
N PHE A 388 -22.51 10.49 -7.58
CA PHE A 388 -22.80 11.91 -7.85
C PHE A 388 -23.50 12.15 -9.18
N ASP A 389 -23.43 11.19 -10.12
CA ASP A 389 -24.09 11.28 -11.43
C ASP A 389 -25.61 11.02 -11.33
N ASN A 390 -26.05 10.28 -10.30
CA ASN A 390 -27.46 10.06 -9.98
C ASN A 390 -27.79 10.84 -8.71
N PRO A 391 -28.48 11.99 -8.78
CA PRO A 391 -29.00 12.63 -7.58
C PRO A 391 -30.06 11.68 -6.99
N VAL A 392 -29.72 11.02 -5.89
CA VAL A 392 -30.74 10.39 -5.04
C VAL A 392 -31.67 11.53 -4.65
N GLU A 393 -32.93 11.46 -5.11
CA GLU A 393 -33.97 12.37 -4.69
C GLU A 393 -33.98 12.36 -3.15
N ALA A 394 -33.67 13.54 -2.59
CA ALA A 394 -33.78 13.76 -1.16
C ALA A 394 -35.26 13.55 -0.77
N GLY A 395 -35.55 12.42 -0.15
CA GLY A 395 -36.84 12.15 0.51
C GLY A 395 -36.96 12.85 1.86
#